data_5e932a033aaae03f9ed6b14273e939ed
#
_entry.id   5e932a033aaae03f9ed6b14273e939ed
#
_cell.length_a   1.000
_cell.length_b   1.000
_cell.length_c   1.000
_cell.angle_alpha   90.00
_cell.angle_beta   90.00
_cell.angle_gamma   90.00
#
_symmetry.space_group_name_H-M   'P 1'
#
loop_
_entity.id
_entity.type
_entity.pdbx_description
1 polymer ?
#
loop_
_entity_poly.entity_id
_entity_poly.type
_entity_poly.pdbx_seq_one_letter_code
_entity_poly.pdbx_strand_id
1 'polypeptide(L)'
;KRKTGAIYSFVLLIEVAVIAALLGGQAQKLAPWRVLKRTPQVTFSTTYARPGEFFVIRVDRLGDKQTITITAPFISEEPRVFANGAGGVAIVPLDYRSTPGSYVLEVVISESGRAIHRLKKDFTVDARDFAIQRMYVSPEVLSSRDDNLWAEDRILISQARSQTVLKPSWEGSFLQPLEGRITTQFGQIRYINDQESGRHSGLDIAAPKGSSIIASNHGVVTLARPLYVTGNTVILDHGINVFTSYSHLDQVNVQVGQQVAKGEIIGTVGNTGFSTGPHLHWAVSVGAVFVDPALVMATELLRVD
;
A
#
# COMPACT_ATOMS: atom_id res chain seq x y z
N LYS A 1 -4.17 -58.57 24.04
CA LYS A 1 -5.30 -57.70 24.46
C LYS A 1 -5.19 -56.42 23.64
N ARG A 2 -6.00 -55.99 22.77
CA ARG A 2 -7.39 -56.10 22.37
C ARG A 2 -7.51 -55.61 20.94
N LYS A 3 -7.99 -56.42 20.04
CA LYS A 3 -8.52 -56.02 18.75
C LYS A 3 -10.05 -55.97 18.92
N THR A 4 -10.67 -54.84 19.08
CA THR A 4 -12.12 -54.67 19.04
C THR A 4 -12.48 -53.22 18.77
N GLY A 5 -12.12 -52.68 17.61
CA GLY A 5 -12.46 -51.33 17.20
C GLY A 5 -12.78 -51.16 15.72
N ALA A 6 -12.56 -52.20 14.92
CA ALA A 6 -12.67 -52.13 13.46
C ALA A 6 -13.91 -52.74 12.85
N ILE A 7 -14.82 -53.30 13.64
CA ILE A 7 -15.99 -54.07 13.12
C ILE A 7 -17.26 -53.20 13.05
N TYR A 8 -17.38 -52.15 13.85
CA TYR A 8 -18.58 -51.31 13.89
C TYR A 8 -18.69 -50.27 12.76
N SER A 9 -17.56 -49.91 12.17
CA SER A 9 -17.59 -48.94 11.05
C SER A 9 -17.92 -49.56 9.70
N PHE A 10 -17.82 -50.88 9.56
CA PHE A 10 -18.13 -51.55 8.28
C PHE A 10 -19.58 -52.01 8.16
N VAL A 11 -20.29 -52.16 9.27
CA VAL A 11 -21.72 -52.57 9.25
C VAL A 11 -22.64 -51.39 8.93
N LEU A 12 -22.28 -50.17 9.31
CA LEU A 12 -23.10 -48.96 9.04
C LEU A 12 -23.06 -48.53 7.58
N LEU A 13 -22.00 -48.89 6.82
CA LEU A 13 -21.89 -48.58 5.39
C LEU A 13 -22.64 -49.58 4.48
N ILE A 14 -22.92 -50.78 4.97
CA ILE A 14 -23.64 -51.78 4.20
C ILE A 14 -25.17 -51.60 4.33
N GLU A 15 -25.68 -51.16 5.47
CA GLU A 15 -27.11 -50.91 5.65
C GLU A 15 -27.64 -49.73 4.82
N VAL A 16 -26.81 -48.70 4.59
CA VAL A 16 -27.18 -47.56 3.72
C VAL A 16 -27.24 -47.98 2.23
N ALA A 17 -26.44 -48.94 1.83
CA ALA A 17 -26.42 -49.44 0.43
C ALA A 17 -27.59 -50.40 0.11
N VAL A 18 -28.09 -51.14 1.10
CA VAL A 18 -29.17 -52.11 0.91
C VAL A 18 -30.56 -51.44 0.90
N ILE A 19 -30.76 -50.34 1.62
CA ILE A 19 -32.01 -49.59 1.59
C ILE A 19 -32.18 -48.85 0.24
N ALA A 20 -31.10 -48.48 -0.43
CA ALA A 20 -31.14 -47.85 -1.76
C ALA A 20 -31.49 -48.82 -2.90
N ALA A 21 -31.33 -50.16 -2.69
CA ALA A 21 -31.60 -51.18 -3.70
C ALA A 21 -33.03 -51.73 -3.66
N LEU A 22 -33.80 -51.45 -2.60
CA LEU A 22 -35.17 -51.98 -2.41
C LEU A 22 -36.30 -51.00 -2.79
N LEU A 23 -35.96 -49.75 -3.11
CA LEU A 23 -36.90 -48.78 -3.64
C LEU A 23 -36.73 -48.65 -5.17
N GLY A 24 -37.46 -49.52 -5.88
CA GLY A 24 -37.39 -49.69 -7.32
C GLY A 24 -37.37 -48.41 -8.15
N GLY A 25 -36.30 -48.27 -8.93
CA GLY A 25 -36.36 -47.74 -10.26
C GLY A 25 -36.77 -46.28 -10.49
N GLN A 26 -36.11 -45.38 -9.87
CA GLN A 26 -35.75 -44.09 -10.47
C GLN A 26 -34.47 -43.61 -9.78
N ALA A 27 -33.31 -43.89 -10.38
CA ALA A 27 -32.10 -43.17 -10.07
C ALA A 27 -32.31 -41.69 -10.43
N GLN A 28 -32.94 -40.93 -9.53
CA GLN A 28 -32.75 -39.50 -9.54
C GLN A 28 -31.26 -39.29 -9.53
N LYS A 29 -30.70 -38.85 -10.65
CA LYS A 29 -29.36 -38.29 -10.71
C LYS A 29 -29.31 -37.24 -9.58
N LEU A 30 -28.77 -37.62 -8.43
CA LEU A 30 -28.42 -36.68 -7.38
C LEU A 30 -27.56 -35.64 -8.10
N ALA A 31 -28.13 -34.48 -8.32
CA ALA A 31 -27.45 -33.38 -8.95
C ALA A 31 -26.11 -33.24 -8.19
N PRO A 32 -24.98 -33.14 -8.91
CA PRO A 32 -23.69 -32.98 -8.26
C PRO A 32 -23.86 -31.85 -7.25
N TRP A 33 -23.49 -32.10 -5.99
CA TRP A 33 -23.57 -31.14 -4.88
C TRP A 33 -23.27 -29.75 -5.45
N ARG A 34 -24.31 -28.93 -5.62
CA ARG A 34 -24.08 -27.51 -5.90
C ARG A 34 -23.26 -27.02 -4.73
N VAL A 35 -21.94 -26.90 -4.93
CA VAL A 35 -21.09 -26.10 -4.06
C VAL A 35 -21.78 -24.75 -4.04
N LEU A 36 -22.50 -24.46 -2.96
CA LEU A 36 -23.14 -23.16 -2.77
C LEU A 36 -22.00 -22.15 -2.91
N LYS A 37 -21.93 -21.49 -4.06
CA LYS A 37 -20.94 -20.42 -4.29
C LYS A 37 -21.23 -19.41 -3.17
N ARG A 38 -20.35 -19.41 -2.15
CA ARG A 38 -20.50 -18.49 -1.04
C ARG A 38 -20.35 -17.09 -1.60
N THR A 39 -21.31 -16.22 -1.32
CA THR A 39 -21.25 -14.81 -1.75
C THR A 39 -19.97 -14.16 -1.22
N PRO A 40 -19.19 -13.48 -2.05
CA PRO A 40 -18.05 -12.72 -1.59
C PRO A 40 -18.47 -11.72 -0.51
N GLN A 41 -17.64 -11.54 0.50
CA GLN A 41 -17.87 -10.59 1.58
C GLN A 41 -16.84 -9.47 1.49
N VAL A 42 -17.32 -8.22 1.41
CA VAL A 42 -16.47 -7.03 1.32
C VAL A 42 -16.48 -6.31 2.67
N THR A 43 -15.29 -6.05 3.22
CA THR A 43 -15.09 -5.35 4.48
C THR A 43 -14.21 -4.12 4.25
N PHE A 44 -14.52 -3.02 4.93
CA PHE A 44 -13.78 -1.76 4.89
C PHE A 44 -13.20 -1.49 6.27
N SER A 45 -11.94 -1.05 6.37
CA SER A 45 -11.36 -0.61 7.65
C SER A 45 -12.04 0.66 8.19
N THR A 46 -12.55 1.50 7.28
CA THR A 46 -13.31 2.71 7.60
C THR A 46 -14.17 3.11 6.41
N THR A 47 -15.14 4.00 6.62
CA THR A 47 -15.97 4.63 5.58
C THR A 47 -15.74 6.13 5.49
N TYR A 48 -14.68 6.63 6.10
CA TYR A 48 -14.23 8.00 6.01
C TYR A 48 -12.70 8.05 6.06
N ALA A 49 -12.10 9.05 5.44
CA ALA A 49 -10.67 9.35 5.55
C ALA A 49 -10.42 10.81 5.16
N ARG A 50 -9.22 11.32 5.48
CA ARG A 50 -8.79 12.66 5.11
C ARG A 50 -7.71 12.62 4.01
N PRO A 51 -7.51 13.70 3.25
CA PRO A 51 -6.42 13.80 2.28
C PRO A 51 -5.07 13.41 2.89
N GLY A 52 -4.33 12.52 2.20
CA GLY A 52 -3.08 11.95 2.67
C GLY A 52 -3.21 10.73 3.58
N GLU A 53 -4.41 10.27 3.86
CA GLU A 53 -4.65 9.01 4.59
C GLU A 53 -4.86 7.85 3.61
N PHE A 54 -5.09 6.67 4.14
CA PHE A 54 -5.46 5.46 3.38
C PHE A 54 -6.47 4.65 4.17
N PHE A 55 -7.15 3.74 3.49
CA PHE A 55 -8.00 2.73 4.10
C PHE A 55 -7.81 1.38 3.42
N VAL A 56 -8.31 0.32 4.05
CA VAL A 56 -8.15 -1.05 3.56
C VAL A 56 -9.50 -1.60 3.15
N ILE A 57 -9.55 -2.26 1.99
CA ILE A 57 -10.67 -3.06 1.54
C ILE A 57 -10.22 -4.52 1.51
N ARG A 58 -10.99 -5.38 2.18
CA ARG A 58 -10.79 -6.83 2.13
C ARG A 58 -12.01 -7.48 1.50
N VAL A 59 -11.76 -8.44 0.63
CA VAL A 59 -12.80 -9.26 0.00
C VAL A 59 -12.49 -10.70 0.32
N ASP A 60 -13.36 -11.35 1.07
CA ASP A 60 -13.25 -12.77 1.42
C ASP A 60 -14.10 -13.63 0.48
N ARG A 61 -13.77 -14.93 0.39
CA ARG A 61 -14.49 -15.95 -0.41
C ARG A 61 -14.48 -15.64 -1.90
N LEU A 62 -13.35 -15.19 -2.40
CA LEU A 62 -13.14 -14.94 -3.83
C LEU A 62 -12.86 -16.27 -4.55
N GLY A 63 -13.46 -16.50 -5.69
CA GLY A 63 -13.16 -17.65 -6.57
C GLY A 63 -11.93 -17.37 -7.45
N ASP A 64 -11.22 -18.43 -7.86
CA ASP A 64 -9.92 -18.36 -8.59
C ASP A 64 -9.98 -17.55 -9.90
N LYS A 65 -11.16 -17.40 -10.50
CA LYS A 65 -11.37 -16.66 -11.77
C LYS A 65 -12.01 -15.28 -11.56
N GLN A 66 -12.14 -14.85 -10.32
CA GLN A 66 -12.78 -13.60 -9.98
C GLN A 66 -11.76 -12.49 -9.85
N THR A 67 -12.12 -11.32 -10.36
CA THR A 67 -11.36 -10.09 -10.27
C THR A 67 -12.14 -9.04 -9.49
N ILE A 68 -11.43 -8.11 -8.86
CA ILE A 68 -12.00 -7.02 -8.08
C ILE A 68 -11.58 -5.71 -8.72
N THR A 69 -12.53 -4.82 -8.95
CA THR A 69 -12.31 -3.42 -9.35
C THR A 69 -12.88 -2.50 -8.27
N ILE A 70 -12.11 -1.50 -7.88
CA ILE A 70 -12.47 -0.52 -6.84
C ILE A 70 -12.43 0.87 -7.48
N THR A 71 -13.53 1.60 -7.42
CA THR A 71 -13.64 2.93 -8.01
C THR A 71 -14.36 3.91 -7.10
N ALA A 72 -13.88 5.15 -7.08
CA ALA A 72 -14.56 6.31 -6.51
C ALA A 72 -13.99 7.59 -7.13
N PRO A 73 -14.74 8.72 -7.15
CA PRO A 73 -14.24 9.96 -7.74
C PRO A 73 -12.97 10.56 -7.10
N PHE A 74 -12.69 10.20 -5.84
CA PHE A 74 -11.51 10.65 -5.11
C PHE A 74 -10.28 9.73 -5.29
N ILE A 75 -10.43 8.60 -5.97
CA ILE A 75 -9.33 7.66 -6.26
C ILE A 75 -8.64 8.12 -7.54
N SER A 76 -7.38 8.55 -7.43
CA SER A 76 -6.58 9.04 -8.55
C SER A 76 -6.00 7.91 -9.42
N GLU A 77 -5.75 6.73 -8.82
CA GLU A 77 -5.23 5.55 -9.50
C GLU A 77 -6.01 4.31 -9.03
N GLU A 78 -6.34 3.40 -9.95
CA GLU A 78 -7.06 2.17 -9.61
C GLU A 78 -6.25 1.36 -8.58
N PRO A 79 -6.82 1.08 -7.38
CA PRO A 79 -6.11 0.35 -6.34
C PRO A 79 -5.79 -1.08 -6.78
N ARG A 80 -4.55 -1.50 -6.61
CA ARG A 80 -4.16 -2.88 -6.87
C ARG A 80 -4.71 -3.80 -5.78
N VAL A 81 -5.31 -4.90 -6.19
CA VAL A 81 -5.82 -5.93 -5.28
C VAL A 81 -4.85 -7.10 -5.26
N PHE A 82 -4.44 -7.51 -4.07
CA PHE A 82 -3.49 -8.60 -3.84
C PHE A 82 -4.20 -9.79 -3.21
N ALA A 83 -3.78 -11.01 -3.59
CA ALA A 83 -4.33 -12.23 -3.03
C ALA A 83 -4.06 -12.31 -1.52
N ASN A 84 -5.10 -12.70 -0.76
CA ASN A 84 -5.03 -12.90 0.68
C ASN A 84 -5.85 -14.16 1.05
N GLY A 85 -5.20 -15.31 1.10
CA GLY A 85 -5.89 -16.59 1.24
C GLY A 85 -6.87 -16.83 0.10
N ALA A 86 -8.14 -17.17 0.43
CA ALA A 86 -9.24 -17.29 -0.51
C ALA A 86 -9.96 -15.95 -0.77
N GLY A 87 -9.22 -14.85 -0.80
CA GLY A 87 -9.75 -13.51 -0.96
C GLY A 87 -8.74 -12.54 -1.56
N GLY A 88 -9.04 -11.25 -1.43
CA GLY A 88 -8.17 -10.16 -1.87
C GLY A 88 -8.14 -9.02 -0.87
N VAL A 89 -7.05 -8.28 -0.86
CA VAL A 89 -6.85 -7.08 -0.06
C VAL A 89 -6.33 -5.94 -0.93
N ALA A 90 -6.82 -4.73 -0.70
CA ALA A 90 -6.31 -3.52 -1.30
C ALA A 90 -6.11 -2.45 -0.21
N ILE A 91 -4.98 -1.75 -0.29
CA ILE A 91 -4.76 -0.49 0.44
C ILE A 91 -5.13 0.62 -0.54
N VAL A 92 -6.07 1.47 -0.16
CA VAL A 92 -6.60 2.56 -0.99
C VAL A 92 -6.13 3.89 -0.43
N PRO A 93 -5.14 4.54 -1.06
CA PRO A 93 -4.64 5.83 -0.61
C PRO A 93 -5.55 6.97 -1.08
N LEU A 94 -5.62 8.04 -0.29
CA LEU A 94 -6.19 9.32 -0.70
C LEU A 94 -5.05 10.31 -0.97
N ASP A 95 -5.00 10.84 -2.18
CA ASP A 95 -4.06 11.91 -2.50
C ASP A 95 -4.28 13.11 -1.55
N TYR A 96 -3.20 13.78 -1.14
CA TYR A 96 -3.28 14.97 -0.29
C TYR A 96 -4.01 16.16 -0.95
N ARG A 97 -4.35 16.05 -2.25
CA ARG A 97 -5.18 17.01 -3.01
C ARG A 97 -6.63 16.55 -3.14
N SER A 98 -7.01 15.40 -2.58
CA SER A 98 -8.40 14.92 -2.63
C SER A 98 -9.35 15.97 -2.07
N THR A 99 -10.43 16.22 -2.78
CA THR A 99 -11.43 17.22 -2.38
C THR A 99 -12.34 16.64 -1.28
N PRO A 100 -12.56 17.37 -0.18
CA PRO A 100 -13.53 16.97 0.84
C PRO A 100 -14.95 16.86 0.26
N GLY A 101 -15.74 15.88 0.75
CA GLY A 101 -17.11 15.66 0.31
C GLY A 101 -17.62 14.25 0.60
N SER A 102 -18.88 14.01 0.24
CA SER A 102 -19.51 12.70 0.28
C SER A 102 -19.50 12.07 -1.10
N TYR A 103 -19.05 10.82 -1.16
CA TYR A 103 -18.82 10.08 -2.39
C TYR A 103 -19.43 8.68 -2.31
N VAL A 104 -19.61 8.04 -3.45
CA VAL A 104 -19.96 6.63 -3.54
C VAL A 104 -18.71 5.86 -3.96
N LEU A 105 -18.28 4.95 -3.08
CA LEU A 105 -17.24 3.98 -3.36
C LEU A 105 -17.90 2.72 -3.93
N GLU A 106 -17.45 2.25 -5.08
CA GLU A 106 -17.98 1.06 -5.72
C GLU A 106 -16.93 -0.04 -5.77
N VAL A 107 -17.32 -1.25 -5.32
CA VAL A 107 -16.52 -2.47 -5.44
C VAL A 107 -17.27 -3.43 -6.35
N VAL A 108 -16.66 -3.82 -7.46
CA VAL A 108 -17.22 -4.74 -8.45
C VAL A 108 -16.41 -6.02 -8.45
N ILE A 109 -17.05 -7.15 -8.24
CA ILE A 109 -16.44 -8.45 -8.41
C ILE A 109 -16.94 -9.03 -9.72
N SER A 110 -16.01 -9.41 -10.59
CA SER A 110 -16.31 -9.95 -11.93
C SER A 110 -15.76 -11.36 -12.10
N GLU A 111 -16.43 -12.20 -12.87
CA GLU A 111 -15.98 -13.52 -13.30
C GLU A 111 -16.05 -13.59 -14.83
N SER A 112 -14.91 -13.87 -15.46
CA SER A 112 -14.79 -13.88 -16.94
C SER A 112 -15.27 -12.57 -17.59
N GLY A 113 -14.94 -11.43 -17.00
CA GLY A 113 -15.31 -10.09 -17.51
C GLY A 113 -16.75 -9.64 -17.23
N ARG A 114 -17.58 -10.51 -16.63
CA ARG A 114 -18.97 -10.18 -16.27
C ARG A 114 -19.08 -9.88 -14.78
N ALA A 115 -19.64 -8.74 -14.40
CA ALA A 115 -19.93 -8.41 -13.00
C ALA A 115 -20.91 -9.43 -12.40
N ILE A 116 -20.52 -10.05 -11.29
CA ILE A 116 -21.32 -11.04 -10.54
C ILE A 116 -21.76 -10.50 -9.17
N HIS A 117 -21.02 -9.51 -8.65
CA HIS A 117 -21.38 -8.82 -7.41
C HIS A 117 -20.94 -7.36 -7.51
N ARG A 118 -21.80 -6.47 -7.02
CA ARG A 118 -21.56 -5.03 -7.05
C ARG A 118 -22.01 -4.44 -5.71
N LEU A 119 -21.09 -3.80 -5.01
CA LEU A 119 -21.35 -3.13 -3.75
C LEU A 119 -21.08 -1.64 -3.90
N LYS A 120 -22.04 -0.83 -3.50
CA LYS A 120 -21.88 0.63 -3.35
C LYS A 120 -21.88 0.97 -1.88
N LYS A 121 -20.95 1.83 -1.47
CA LYS A 121 -20.78 2.26 -0.10
C LYS A 121 -20.59 3.77 -0.05
N ASP A 122 -21.37 4.43 0.79
CA ASP A 122 -21.12 5.85 1.07
C ASP A 122 -19.78 6.00 1.78
N PHE A 123 -18.99 6.95 1.32
CA PHE A 123 -17.66 7.25 1.84
C PHE A 123 -17.49 8.76 1.96
N THR A 124 -16.96 9.21 3.10
CA THR A 124 -16.73 10.63 3.36
C THR A 124 -15.24 10.94 3.28
N VAL A 125 -14.86 11.90 2.47
CA VAL A 125 -13.56 12.55 2.52
C VAL A 125 -13.69 13.79 3.40
N ASP A 126 -13.14 13.73 4.61
CA ASP A 126 -13.17 14.84 5.56
C ASP A 126 -12.14 15.91 5.18
N ALA A 127 -12.39 17.15 5.59
CA ALA A 127 -11.41 18.22 5.38
C ALA A 127 -10.14 17.99 6.21
N ARG A 128 -9.00 18.36 5.62
CA ARG A 128 -7.71 18.40 6.30
C ARG A 128 -6.98 19.68 5.93
N ASP A 129 -6.62 20.46 6.94
CA ASP A 129 -5.80 21.64 6.75
C ASP A 129 -4.32 21.25 6.72
N PHE A 130 -3.60 21.75 5.72
CA PHE A 130 -2.16 21.61 5.62
C PHE A 130 -1.48 22.97 5.84
N ALA A 131 -0.38 22.95 6.59
CA ALA A 131 0.42 24.17 6.81
C ALA A 131 0.94 24.72 5.47
N ILE A 132 1.11 26.04 5.41
CA ILE A 132 1.61 26.73 4.22
C ILE A 132 3.06 27.14 4.47
N GLN A 133 3.95 26.83 3.52
CA GLN A 133 5.33 27.32 3.44
C GLN A 133 5.47 28.28 2.27
N ARG A 134 5.89 29.51 2.54
CA ARG A 134 6.22 30.49 1.50
C ARG A 134 7.71 30.66 1.41
N MET A 135 8.25 30.56 0.21
CA MET A 135 9.67 30.75 -0.10
C MET A 135 9.81 31.76 -1.24
N TYR A 136 10.78 32.65 -1.09
CA TYR A 136 11.14 33.60 -2.13
C TYR A 136 12.54 33.25 -2.62
N VAL A 137 12.66 32.96 -3.91
CA VAL A 137 13.91 32.58 -4.56
C VAL A 137 14.19 33.56 -5.70
N SER A 138 15.47 33.80 -5.97
CA SER A 138 15.84 34.68 -7.08
C SER A 138 15.55 34.05 -8.45
N PRO A 139 15.43 34.86 -9.51
CA PRO A 139 15.24 34.36 -10.88
C PRO A 139 16.32 33.38 -11.32
N GLU A 140 17.57 33.60 -10.87
CA GLU A 140 18.72 32.73 -11.18
C GLU A 140 18.52 31.32 -10.61
N VAL A 141 18.02 31.22 -9.37
CA VAL A 141 17.71 29.93 -8.72
C VAL A 141 16.57 29.23 -9.44
N LEU A 142 15.53 29.96 -9.87
CA LEU A 142 14.44 29.39 -10.67
C LEU A 142 14.92 28.88 -12.03
N SER A 143 15.78 29.65 -12.71
CA SER A 143 16.32 29.30 -14.04
C SER A 143 17.35 28.17 -14.00
N SER A 144 17.94 27.88 -12.84
CA SER A 144 18.86 26.76 -12.68
C SER A 144 18.18 25.37 -12.65
N ARG A 145 16.85 25.35 -12.60
CA ARG A 145 16.07 24.12 -12.62
C ARG A 145 16.08 23.49 -14.02
N ASP A 146 16.53 22.25 -14.10
CA ASP A 146 16.44 21.45 -15.34
C ASP A 146 15.20 20.55 -15.32
N ASP A 147 14.19 20.92 -16.09
CA ASP A 147 12.93 20.17 -16.16
C ASP A 147 13.09 18.79 -16.82
N ASN A 148 14.12 18.57 -17.66
CA ASN A 148 14.38 17.27 -18.24
C ASN A 148 14.92 16.30 -17.17
N LEU A 149 15.88 16.75 -16.37
CA LEU A 149 16.41 15.95 -15.25
C LEU A 149 15.33 15.66 -14.21
N TRP A 150 14.40 16.61 -13.98
CA TRP A 150 13.21 16.37 -13.15
C TRP A 150 12.29 15.28 -13.74
N ALA A 151 12.12 15.27 -15.05
CA ALA A 151 11.32 14.25 -15.73
C ALA A 151 11.99 12.87 -15.66
N GLU A 152 13.31 12.81 -15.83
CA GLU A 152 14.09 11.57 -15.69
C GLU A 152 13.97 10.99 -14.28
N ASP A 153 14.12 11.79 -13.23
CA ASP A 153 13.92 11.35 -11.84
C ASP A 153 12.55 10.71 -11.63
N ARG A 154 11.48 11.36 -12.16
CA ARG A 154 10.11 10.82 -12.06
C ARG A 154 9.96 9.46 -12.74
N ILE A 155 10.60 9.28 -13.90
CA ILE A 155 10.59 8.00 -14.60
C ILE A 155 11.28 6.92 -13.77
N LEU A 156 12.47 7.21 -13.23
CA LEU A 156 13.24 6.27 -12.41
C LEU A 156 12.48 5.87 -11.13
N ILE A 157 11.87 6.85 -10.45
CA ILE A 157 11.06 6.60 -9.25
C ILE A 157 9.81 5.78 -9.61
N SER A 158 9.14 6.10 -10.72
CA SER A 158 7.98 5.34 -11.21
C SER A 158 8.34 3.89 -11.53
N GLN A 159 9.47 3.67 -12.20
CA GLN A 159 9.99 2.34 -12.49
C GLN A 159 10.29 1.56 -11.20
N ALA A 160 10.92 2.19 -10.22
CA ALA A 160 11.22 1.57 -8.93
C ALA A 160 9.96 1.13 -8.14
N ARG A 161 8.81 1.75 -8.43
CA ARG A 161 7.51 1.45 -7.80
C ARG A 161 6.55 0.66 -8.72
N SER A 162 6.96 0.33 -9.93
CA SER A 162 6.09 -0.34 -10.92
C SER A 162 5.81 -1.81 -10.57
N GLN A 163 6.72 -2.44 -9.85
CA GLN A 163 6.60 -3.82 -9.39
C GLN A 163 6.70 -3.86 -7.87
N THR A 164 5.99 -4.81 -7.26
CA THR A 164 5.98 -5.01 -5.82
C THR A 164 5.89 -6.49 -5.48
N VAL A 165 6.46 -6.86 -4.33
CA VAL A 165 6.28 -8.19 -3.76
C VAL A 165 4.80 -8.41 -3.44
N LEU A 166 4.27 -9.57 -3.81
CA LEU A 166 2.82 -9.85 -3.73
C LEU A 166 2.30 -10.15 -2.32
N LYS A 167 3.19 -10.18 -1.34
CA LYS A 167 2.87 -10.38 0.07
C LYS A 167 3.51 -9.27 0.91
N PRO A 168 2.88 -8.87 2.02
CA PRO A 168 3.50 -7.95 2.96
C PRO A 168 4.82 -8.51 3.47
N SER A 169 5.87 -7.68 3.50
CA SER A 169 7.14 -7.99 4.13
C SER A 169 7.27 -7.36 5.53
N TRP A 170 6.44 -6.37 5.84
CA TRP A 170 6.50 -5.65 7.11
C TRP A 170 5.93 -6.44 8.29
N GLU A 171 6.43 -6.10 9.48
CA GLU A 171 5.95 -6.59 10.77
C GLU A 171 5.59 -5.40 11.67
N GLY A 172 4.35 -5.39 12.18
CA GLY A 172 3.83 -4.33 13.04
C GLY A 172 3.88 -2.95 12.39
N SER A 173 3.95 -1.88 13.19
CA SER A 173 4.09 -0.50 12.73
C SER A 173 5.48 -0.21 12.17
N PHE A 174 5.59 0.82 11.34
CA PHE A 174 6.86 1.28 10.80
C PHE A 174 7.64 2.10 11.85
N LEU A 175 8.97 2.00 11.83
CA LEU A 175 9.85 2.81 12.66
C LEU A 175 10.05 4.19 12.02
N GLN A 176 10.22 5.23 12.84
CA GLN A 176 10.84 6.47 12.38
C GLN A 176 12.29 6.16 11.99
N PRO A 177 12.72 6.44 10.75
CA PRO A 177 14.01 5.95 10.26
C PRO A 177 15.23 6.73 10.75
N LEU A 178 15.01 7.85 11.43
CA LEU A 178 16.07 8.74 11.92
C LEU A 178 15.59 9.41 13.20
N GLU A 179 16.42 9.39 14.25
CA GLU A 179 16.23 10.25 15.41
C GLU A 179 16.55 11.69 15.05
N GLY A 180 15.61 12.60 15.26
CA GLY A 180 15.78 14.00 14.92
C GLY A 180 14.49 14.80 15.02
N ARG A 181 14.61 16.12 14.86
CA ARG A 181 13.49 17.05 14.88
C ARG A 181 12.80 17.07 13.51
N ILE A 182 11.49 16.82 13.49
CA ILE A 182 10.68 17.01 12.28
C ILE A 182 10.63 18.51 11.97
N THR A 183 11.12 18.91 10.81
CA THR A 183 11.20 20.29 10.35
C THR A 183 10.13 20.64 9.35
N THR A 184 9.69 19.66 8.53
CA THR A 184 8.63 19.84 7.55
C THR A 184 7.66 18.67 7.63
N GLN A 185 6.38 18.98 7.74
CA GLN A 185 5.30 18.00 7.83
C GLN A 185 4.85 17.53 6.44
N PHE A 186 4.24 16.34 6.39
CA PHE A 186 3.56 15.82 5.20
C PHE A 186 2.44 16.77 4.74
N GLY A 187 2.26 16.88 3.44
CA GLY A 187 1.16 17.64 2.82
C GLY A 187 1.35 19.17 2.85
N GLN A 188 2.39 19.69 3.51
CA GLN A 188 2.65 21.13 3.61
C GLN A 188 2.66 21.77 2.21
N ILE A 189 1.80 22.79 2.03
CA ILE A 189 1.62 23.49 0.75
C ILE A 189 2.79 24.45 0.56
N ARG A 190 3.55 24.29 -0.52
CA ARG A 190 4.70 25.14 -0.83
C ARG A 190 4.36 26.16 -1.88
N TYR A 191 4.56 27.43 -1.54
CA TYR A 191 4.53 28.55 -2.46
C TYR A 191 5.94 29.04 -2.73
N ILE A 192 6.29 29.18 -4.00
CA ILE A 192 7.56 29.80 -4.45
C ILE A 192 7.17 31.07 -5.19
N ASN A 193 7.66 32.24 -4.71
CA ASN A 193 7.32 33.55 -5.26
C ASN A 193 5.82 33.73 -5.45
N ASP A 194 5.05 33.37 -4.40
CA ASP A 194 3.58 33.43 -4.31
C ASP A 194 2.82 32.51 -5.28
N GLN A 195 3.49 31.64 -6.02
CA GLN A 195 2.85 30.60 -6.83
C GLN A 195 2.92 29.23 -6.13
N GLU A 196 1.81 28.50 -6.11
CA GLU A 196 1.81 27.13 -5.57
C GLU A 196 2.73 26.25 -6.41
N SER A 197 3.81 25.77 -5.78
CA SER A 197 4.86 24.98 -6.42
C SER A 197 4.71 23.49 -6.17
N GLY A 198 3.81 23.09 -5.26
CA GLY A 198 3.57 21.69 -4.91
C GLY A 198 3.28 21.48 -3.45
N ARG A 199 3.30 20.22 -3.05
CA ARG A 199 3.12 19.82 -1.64
C ARG A 199 4.24 18.89 -1.21
N HIS A 200 4.56 18.93 0.08
CA HIS A 200 5.58 18.10 0.67
C HIS A 200 5.11 16.64 0.76
N SER A 201 5.82 15.72 0.12
CA SER A 201 5.38 14.32 -0.04
C SER A 201 5.71 13.40 1.13
N GLY A 202 6.42 13.92 2.16
CA GLY A 202 6.88 13.11 3.29
C GLY A 202 7.09 13.93 4.56
N LEU A 203 8.04 13.50 5.38
CA LEU A 203 8.55 14.20 6.56
C LEU A 203 10.01 14.57 6.32
N ASP A 204 10.39 15.81 6.65
CA ASP A 204 11.81 16.17 6.75
C ASP A 204 12.25 16.07 8.22
N ILE A 205 13.29 15.30 8.46
CA ILE A 205 13.84 15.02 9.79
C ILE A 205 15.28 15.53 9.82
N ALA A 206 15.51 16.61 10.55
CA ALA A 206 16.84 17.22 10.70
C ALA A 206 17.69 16.45 11.69
N ALA A 207 18.90 16.11 11.27
CA ALA A 207 19.95 15.53 12.10
C ALA A 207 21.34 15.89 11.54
N PRO A 208 22.41 15.74 12.31
CA PRO A 208 23.77 15.98 11.82
C PRO A 208 24.10 15.12 10.60
N LYS A 209 24.87 15.68 9.65
CA LYS A 209 25.40 14.93 8.51
C LYS A 209 26.17 13.70 9.02
N GLY A 210 25.96 12.55 8.40
CA GLY A 210 26.55 11.27 8.79
C GLY A 210 25.77 10.46 9.84
N SER A 211 24.67 11.00 10.42
CA SER A 211 23.78 10.25 11.30
C SER A 211 23.21 9.03 10.56
N SER A 212 23.11 7.89 11.23
CA SER A 212 22.62 6.65 10.62
C SER A 212 21.12 6.71 10.30
N ILE A 213 20.75 6.27 9.10
CA ILE A 213 19.38 6.12 8.64
C ILE A 213 19.07 4.62 8.57
N ILE A 214 17.96 4.21 9.20
CA ILE A 214 17.53 2.81 9.23
C ILE A 214 16.34 2.55 8.32
N ALA A 215 16.19 1.31 7.86
CA ALA A 215 14.99 0.84 7.18
C ALA A 215 13.79 0.88 8.15
N SER A 216 12.72 1.56 7.76
CA SER A 216 11.53 1.72 8.62
C SER A 216 10.81 0.40 8.88
N ASN A 217 10.95 -0.58 7.99
CA ASN A 217 10.46 -1.96 8.14
C ASN A 217 11.21 -2.89 7.18
N HIS A 218 10.95 -4.21 7.26
CA HIS A 218 11.50 -5.18 6.30
C HIS A 218 11.07 -4.84 4.88
N GLY A 219 11.97 -5.01 3.91
CA GLY A 219 11.67 -4.70 2.51
C GLY A 219 12.76 -5.13 1.55
N VAL A 220 12.53 -4.86 0.27
CA VAL A 220 13.48 -5.07 -0.82
C VAL A 220 13.86 -3.72 -1.43
N VAL A 221 15.13 -3.47 -1.64
CA VAL A 221 15.61 -2.23 -2.26
C VAL A 221 15.23 -2.23 -3.75
N THR A 222 14.43 -1.28 -4.17
CA THR A 222 14.02 -1.11 -5.58
C THR A 222 14.74 0.04 -6.28
N LEU A 223 15.34 0.96 -5.50
CA LEU A 223 16.19 2.03 -6.00
C LEU A 223 17.29 2.35 -4.97
N ALA A 224 18.53 2.53 -5.45
CA ALA A 224 19.67 2.95 -4.63
C ALA A 224 20.67 3.68 -5.54
N ARG A 225 20.46 5.01 -5.74
CA ARG A 225 21.28 5.81 -6.66
C ARG A 225 21.08 7.32 -6.45
N PRO A 226 22.00 8.16 -6.97
CA PRO A 226 21.78 9.60 -7.05
C PRO A 226 20.66 9.93 -8.05
N LEU A 227 19.82 10.90 -7.67
CA LEU A 227 18.80 11.55 -8.48
C LEU A 227 19.05 13.06 -8.44
N TYR A 228 18.55 13.78 -9.44
CA TYR A 228 18.78 15.22 -9.57
C TYR A 228 18.11 16.01 -8.43
N VAL A 229 16.83 15.69 -8.16
CA VAL A 229 16.03 16.42 -7.17
C VAL A 229 16.27 15.92 -5.77
N THR A 230 16.13 14.63 -5.56
CA THR A 230 16.13 14.02 -4.23
C THR A 230 17.52 13.57 -3.76
N GLY A 231 18.56 13.84 -4.57
CA GLY A 231 19.92 13.46 -4.25
C GLY A 231 20.11 11.95 -4.15
N ASN A 232 21.06 11.51 -3.35
CA ASN A 232 21.23 10.08 -3.10
C ASN A 232 19.95 9.53 -2.44
N THR A 233 19.32 8.59 -3.13
CA THR A 233 17.98 8.10 -2.77
C THR A 233 17.94 6.59 -2.70
N VAL A 234 17.30 6.08 -1.65
CA VAL A 234 16.92 4.67 -1.48
C VAL A 234 15.40 4.56 -1.50
N ILE A 235 14.85 3.58 -2.24
CA ILE A 235 13.44 3.19 -2.16
C ILE A 235 13.37 1.73 -1.76
N LEU A 236 12.52 1.42 -0.78
CA LEU A 236 12.20 0.07 -0.33
C LEU A 236 10.79 -0.30 -0.72
N ASP A 237 10.62 -1.50 -1.30
CA ASP A 237 9.34 -2.17 -1.46
C ASP A 237 9.07 -3.04 -0.23
N HIS A 238 7.98 -2.77 0.46
CA HIS A 238 7.54 -3.55 1.62
C HIS A 238 6.48 -4.61 1.25
N GLY A 239 6.17 -4.73 -0.03
CA GLY A 239 5.14 -5.62 -0.56
C GLY A 239 3.77 -4.94 -0.67
N ILE A 240 2.90 -5.59 -1.44
CA ILE A 240 1.54 -5.18 -1.77
C ILE A 240 1.38 -3.66 -2.03
N ASN A 241 2.30 -3.13 -2.83
CA ASN A 241 2.30 -1.74 -3.32
C ASN A 241 2.66 -0.67 -2.27
N VAL A 242 3.23 -1.05 -1.12
CA VAL A 242 3.70 -0.12 -0.08
C VAL A 242 5.20 0.13 -0.23
N PHE A 243 5.58 1.40 -0.36
CA PHE A 243 6.97 1.81 -0.54
C PHE A 243 7.36 2.90 0.46
N THR A 244 8.62 2.87 0.90
CA THR A 244 9.26 4.00 1.59
C THR A 244 10.42 4.54 0.78
N SER A 245 10.62 5.85 0.84
CA SER A 245 11.72 6.55 0.16
C SER A 245 12.53 7.36 1.16
N TYR A 246 13.85 7.30 1.01
CA TYR A 246 14.84 7.94 1.85
C TYR A 246 15.73 8.79 0.95
N SER A 247 15.70 10.11 1.10
CA SER A 247 16.34 11.04 0.18
C SER A 247 17.32 11.97 0.87
N HIS A 248 18.15 12.67 0.08
CA HIS A 248 19.21 13.59 0.50
C HIS A 248 20.35 12.93 1.27
N LEU A 249 20.54 11.60 1.09
CA LEU A 249 21.57 10.83 1.79
C LEU A 249 22.99 11.31 1.44
N ASP A 250 23.93 11.16 2.39
CA ASP A 250 25.37 11.31 2.14
C ASP A 250 25.93 10.01 1.55
N GLN A 251 25.68 8.88 2.23
CA GLN A 251 26.08 7.55 1.79
C GLN A 251 24.87 6.64 1.65
N VAL A 252 24.92 5.78 0.64
CA VAL A 252 23.97 4.69 0.40
C VAL A 252 24.69 3.38 0.67
N ASN A 253 24.23 2.60 1.66
CA ASN A 253 24.89 1.39 2.14
C ASN A 253 24.24 0.10 1.63
N VAL A 254 23.29 0.22 0.72
CA VAL A 254 22.51 -0.90 0.17
C VAL A 254 22.49 -0.84 -1.36
N GLN A 255 22.13 -1.95 -2.00
CA GLN A 255 22.03 -2.06 -3.45
C GLN A 255 20.67 -2.60 -3.89
N VAL A 256 20.27 -2.30 -5.12
CA VAL A 256 19.01 -2.79 -5.71
C VAL A 256 18.95 -4.31 -5.67
N GLY A 257 17.80 -4.84 -5.25
CA GLY A 257 17.55 -6.27 -5.04
C GLY A 257 17.92 -6.79 -3.65
N GLN A 258 18.65 -6.01 -2.84
CA GLN A 258 18.97 -6.40 -1.45
C GLN A 258 17.70 -6.44 -0.60
N GLN A 259 17.54 -7.51 0.18
CA GLN A 259 16.56 -7.57 1.27
C GLN A 259 17.16 -6.91 2.50
N VAL A 260 16.40 -6.03 3.13
CA VAL A 260 16.79 -5.32 4.35
C VAL A 260 15.84 -5.67 5.49
N ALA A 261 16.38 -5.79 6.69
CA ALA A 261 15.61 -5.99 7.90
C ALA A 261 15.10 -4.65 8.47
N LYS A 262 13.98 -4.70 9.19
CA LYS A 262 13.51 -3.56 9.99
C LYS A 262 14.60 -3.11 10.96
N GLY A 263 14.96 -1.82 10.92
CA GLY A 263 16.02 -1.26 11.75
C GLY A 263 17.45 -1.42 11.19
N GLU A 264 17.63 -2.06 10.02
CA GLU A 264 18.94 -2.18 9.37
C GLU A 264 19.40 -0.80 8.84
N ILE A 265 20.69 -0.48 9.01
CA ILE A 265 21.27 0.78 8.51
C ILE A 265 21.38 0.72 6.99
N ILE A 266 20.68 1.63 6.29
CA ILE A 266 20.63 1.70 4.83
C ILE A 266 21.41 2.87 4.24
N GLY A 267 21.86 3.80 5.06
CA GLY A 267 22.64 4.96 4.64
C GLY A 267 22.85 5.97 5.76
N THR A 268 23.31 7.16 5.41
CA THR A 268 23.57 8.25 6.35
C THR A 268 22.98 9.57 5.87
N VAL A 269 22.65 10.45 6.82
CA VAL A 269 22.11 11.80 6.56
C VAL A 269 23.12 12.63 5.77
N GLY A 270 22.63 13.24 4.71
CA GLY A 270 23.39 14.13 3.86
C GLY A 270 22.69 15.46 3.58
N ASN A 271 23.10 16.08 2.48
CA ASN A 271 22.55 17.33 1.95
C ASN A 271 22.66 17.32 0.41
N THR A 272 22.41 16.17 -0.21
CA THR A 272 22.51 15.98 -1.66
C THR A 272 21.20 16.32 -2.37
N GLY A 273 21.26 16.67 -3.67
CA GLY A 273 20.09 17.12 -4.44
C GLY A 273 19.62 18.53 -4.03
N PHE A 274 18.32 18.80 -4.19
CA PHE A 274 17.71 20.09 -3.80
C PHE A 274 17.42 20.10 -2.30
N SER A 275 18.43 20.45 -1.51
CA SER A 275 18.36 20.49 -0.06
C SER A 275 19.02 21.75 0.47
N THR A 276 18.47 22.33 1.53
CA THR A 276 18.96 23.57 2.16
C THR A 276 19.85 23.32 3.38
N GLY A 277 19.99 22.09 3.82
CA GLY A 277 20.78 21.71 4.99
C GLY A 277 20.63 20.22 5.32
N PRO A 278 21.48 19.66 6.18
CA PRO A 278 21.46 18.24 6.49
C PRO A 278 20.12 17.79 7.08
N HIS A 279 19.44 16.89 6.39
CA HIS A 279 18.19 16.26 6.83
C HIS A 279 17.92 14.99 6.03
N LEU A 280 17.02 14.15 6.52
CA LEU A 280 16.39 13.07 5.77
C LEU A 280 15.02 13.54 5.31
N HIS A 281 14.75 13.47 4.00
CA HIS A 281 13.37 13.45 3.50
C HIS A 281 12.89 12.01 3.46
N TRP A 282 11.89 11.68 4.29
CA TRP A 282 11.28 10.35 4.38
C TRP A 282 9.84 10.37 3.92
N ALA A 283 9.52 9.58 2.90
CA ALA A 283 8.19 9.51 2.34
C ALA A 283 7.66 8.07 2.30
N VAL A 284 6.35 7.93 2.45
CA VAL A 284 5.61 6.66 2.30
C VAL A 284 4.63 6.80 1.15
N SER A 285 4.52 5.77 0.32
CA SER A 285 3.52 5.74 -0.74
C SER A 285 2.85 4.38 -0.89
N VAL A 286 1.62 4.40 -1.38
CA VAL A 286 0.91 3.21 -1.88
C VAL A 286 0.83 3.37 -3.41
N GLY A 287 1.61 2.58 -4.13
CA GLY A 287 1.89 2.84 -5.54
C GLY A 287 2.56 4.21 -5.73
N ALA A 288 1.99 5.04 -6.60
CA ALA A 288 2.48 6.39 -6.84
C ALA A 288 1.90 7.45 -5.88
N VAL A 289 0.87 7.12 -5.09
CA VAL A 289 0.18 8.06 -4.21
C VAL A 289 0.88 8.13 -2.85
N PHE A 290 1.36 9.32 -2.49
CA PHE A 290 1.97 9.56 -1.18
C PHE A 290 0.92 9.63 -0.07
N VAL A 291 1.26 9.01 1.07
CA VAL A 291 0.44 9.01 2.28
C VAL A 291 1.25 9.54 3.46
N ASP A 292 0.55 10.02 4.49
CA ASP A 292 1.19 10.59 5.68
C ASP A 292 2.03 9.53 6.42
N PRO A 293 3.35 9.69 6.52
CA PRO A 293 4.20 8.74 7.21
C PRO A 293 3.85 8.56 8.69
N ALA A 294 3.25 9.56 9.33
CA ALA A 294 2.82 9.46 10.72
C ALA A 294 1.79 8.34 10.93
N LEU A 295 0.96 8.05 9.92
CA LEU A 295 -0.04 6.99 10.03
C LEU A 295 0.58 5.61 10.07
N VAL A 296 1.57 5.33 9.22
CA VAL A 296 2.22 4.00 9.18
C VAL A 296 3.07 3.73 10.43
N MET A 297 3.49 4.79 11.14
CA MET A 297 4.14 4.67 12.44
C MET A 297 3.13 4.39 13.57
N ALA A 298 1.90 4.91 13.44
CA ALA A 298 0.88 4.83 14.48
C ALA A 298 -0.02 3.58 14.36
N THR A 299 -0.11 2.98 13.16
CA THR A 299 -1.08 1.91 12.86
C THR A 299 -0.44 0.70 12.21
N GLU A 300 -1.07 -0.46 12.38
CA GLU A 300 -0.80 -1.64 11.57
C GLU A 300 -1.56 -1.53 10.26
N LEU A 301 -0.85 -1.48 9.12
CA LEU A 301 -1.40 -1.15 7.79
C LEU A 301 -2.58 -2.01 7.34
N LEU A 302 -2.65 -3.28 7.72
CA LEU A 302 -3.70 -4.21 7.29
C LEU A 302 -4.72 -4.55 8.37
N ARG A 303 -4.72 -3.82 9.49
CA ARG A 303 -5.70 -4.04 10.53
C ARG A 303 -7.08 -3.58 10.04
N VAL A 304 -8.03 -4.50 10.04
CA VAL A 304 -9.46 -4.26 9.82
C VAL A 304 -10.12 -4.75 11.10
N ASP A 305 -10.62 -3.83 11.91
CA ASP A 305 -11.31 -4.13 13.16
C ASP A 305 -12.72 -4.68 12.93
#